data_8008f1d7a58af156d1d517b77749d835
#
_entry.id   8008f1d7a58af156d1d517b77749d835
#
_cell.length_a   1.000
_cell.length_b   1.000
_cell.length_c   1.000
_cell.angle_alpha   90.00
_cell.angle_beta   90.00
_cell.angle_gamma   90.00
#
_symmetry.space_group_name_H-M   'P 1'
#
loop_
_entity.id
_entity.type
_entity.pdbx_description
1 polymer ?
#
loop_
_entity_poly.entity_id
_entity_poly.type
_entity_poly.pdbx_seq_one_letter_code
_entity_poly.pdbx_strand_id
1 'polypeptide(L)'
;MQVSVVASCRTAVPLLSAVVANKDQTDPAKEAVPTVLALPIGIDATDQRREFDSLGDVEVPADHYWGAQTQRSLQHFNIGHDVMPKEVYHAYGFVKQAAAMVNTDAGRLPKWKGDLIAQVCREVTSGKLDSEFPLYVWQTGSGTQSNMNVNEVISNRCIQLVGGQLGSQEPVHPNDHVNMGQSSNDTFPTAMHIAAYKMTTEKTIPALRRLRDAFEAKSKKWDTVVKIGRTHLEDATPLTVGQEWSGYVGALDDSIVELEHATAGLLQVAMGGTAVGTGLNSPVGFGDEVAATLAKLTGFPIKTAANKFTAQGTLDRMVRAHAGLKTVAVTLFKIANDMRWLGSGPRTGIMELVFPANEPGSSIMPGKVNPTQAEAMLMVCIEIMASDVAVQMGGSEGNFELNAFRPIIIANYLHSALIMADMSEHFREFMIEGTQLNESKLKDNIARSVMMVTALSPVIGYDKASAISHYAIDKDLTLKEAALANGVSEELFDKVVVPINMTRPGSADVS
;
A
#
# COMPACT_ATOMS: atom_id res chain seq x y z
N MET A 1 42.90 -10.20 56.89
CA MET A 1 43.15 -8.96 57.63
C MET A 1 42.04 -7.96 57.27
N GLN A 2 41.34 -7.67 58.27
CA GLN A 2 40.47 -6.52 58.58
C GLN A 2 39.38 -6.07 57.59
N VAL A 3 38.21 -6.36 58.06
CA VAL A 3 36.90 -5.77 57.86
C VAL A 3 36.91 -4.29 58.21
N SER A 4 36.28 -3.46 57.37
CA SER A 4 35.83 -2.15 57.83
C SER A 4 34.38 -1.89 57.39
N VAL A 5 33.54 -1.75 58.40
CA VAL A 5 32.13 -1.43 58.37
C VAL A 5 32.00 0.07 58.04
N VAL A 6 31.15 0.45 57.12
CA VAL A 6 30.70 1.83 56.96
C VAL A 6 29.20 1.90 57.15
N ALA A 7 28.85 2.80 58.04
CA ALA A 7 27.54 2.99 58.61
C ALA A 7 26.46 3.51 57.63
N SER A 8 25.25 3.04 57.87
CA SER A 8 23.98 3.53 57.39
C SER A 8 23.76 5.01 57.68
N CYS A 9 23.50 5.82 56.68
CA CYS A 9 22.87 7.12 56.88
C CYS A 9 21.46 7.06 56.26
N ARG A 10 20.47 6.82 57.11
CA ARG A 10 19.05 6.98 56.80
C ARG A 10 18.70 8.44 56.89
N THR A 11 18.54 9.13 55.78
CA THR A 11 17.80 10.39 55.71
C THR A 11 16.36 10.10 55.36
N ALA A 12 15.47 10.32 56.29
CA ALA A 12 14.03 10.28 56.11
C ALA A 12 13.61 11.44 55.20
N VAL A 13 13.02 11.14 54.05
CA VAL A 13 12.32 12.11 53.26
C VAL A 13 10.91 12.26 53.83
N PRO A 14 10.44 13.47 54.15
CA PRO A 14 9.08 13.65 54.61
C PRO A 14 8.09 13.37 53.46
N LEU A 15 7.13 12.50 53.73
CA LEU A 15 5.94 12.33 52.91
C LEU A 15 5.16 13.66 52.92
N LEU A 16 5.30 14.43 51.83
CA LEU A 16 4.35 15.50 51.53
C LEU A 16 3.03 14.81 51.11
N SER A 17 2.08 14.82 52.02
CA SER A 17 0.68 14.56 51.73
C SER A 17 0.18 15.65 50.76
N ALA A 18 0.24 15.40 49.47
CA ALA A 18 -0.46 16.23 48.49
C ALA A 18 -1.95 16.07 48.77
N VAL A 19 -2.55 17.13 49.26
CA VAL A 19 -4.00 17.30 49.25
C VAL A 19 -4.42 17.32 47.79
N VAL A 20 -4.92 16.19 47.30
CA VAL A 20 -5.65 16.13 46.02
C VAL A 20 -6.89 16.97 46.23
N ALA A 21 -6.89 18.17 45.68
CA ALA A 21 -8.09 18.97 45.56
C ALA A 21 -9.10 18.12 44.75
N ASN A 22 -10.15 17.71 45.40
CA ASN A 22 -11.31 17.09 44.77
C ASN A 22 -11.89 18.13 43.80
N LYS A 23 -11.52 18.04 42.49
CA LYS A 23 -12.29 18.70 41.45
C LYS A 23 -13.67 18.03 41.51
N ASP A 24 -14.69 18.79 41.90
CA ASP A 24 -16.09 18.36 41.82
C ASP A 24 -16.31 17.66 40.48
N GLN A 25 -16.42 16.35 40.53
CA GLN A 25 -16.93 15.59 39.40
C GLN A 25 -18.40 15.95 39.30
N THR A 26 -18.72 16.97 38.49
CA THR A 26 -20.09 17.25 38.09
C THR A 26 -20.58 16.00 37.36
N ASP A 27 -21.72 15.50 37.86
CA ASP A 27 -22.43 14.37 37.24
C ASP A 27 -22.60 14.65 35.72
N PRO A 28 -22.03 13.83 34.81
CA PRO A 28 -22.08 14.06 33.36
C PRO A 28 -23.50 14.25 32.82
N ALA A 29 -24.51 13.74 33.52
CA ALA A 29 -25.91 13.87 33.18
C ALA A 29 -26.51 15.26 33.46
N LYS A 30 -25.81 16.14 34.18
CA LYS A 30 -26.30 17.48 34.59
C LYS A 30 -25.66 18.64 33.83
N GLU A 31 -24.75 18.36 32.89
CA GLU A 31 -24.12 19.41 32.09
C GLU A 31 -25.14 20.02 31.12
N ALA A 32 -25.24 21.35 31.07
CA ALA A 32 -26.14 22.03 30.15
C ALA A 32 -25.76 21.75 28.69
N VAL A 33 -26.70 21.26 27.90
CA VAL A 33 -26.46 20.97 26.49
C VAL A 33 -26.44 22.29 25.70
N PRO A 34 -25.31 22.68 25.08
CA PRO A 34 -25.24 23.89 24.29
C PRO A 34 -26.03 23.73 22.97
N THR A 35 -26.43 24.86 22.39
CA THR A 35 -26.99 24.88 21.03
C THR A 35 -25.89 24.64 20.04
N VAL A 36 -26.04 23.61 19.19
CA VAL A 36 -25.10 23.35 18.07
C VAL A 36 -25.47 24.22 16.87
N LEU A 37 -24.51 25.01 16.42
CA LEU A 37 -24.66 25.95 15.32
C LEU A 37 -24.39 25.26 13.97
N ALA A 38 -25.15 25.61 12.94
CA ALA A 38 -24.89 25.16 11.57
C ALA A 38 -23.85 26.08 10.90
N LEU A 39 -22.58 25.89 11.23
CA LEU A 39 -21.47 26.69 10.70
C LEU A 39 -20.72 25.91 9.62
N PRO A 40 -20.33 26.56 8.49
CA PRO A 40 -19.43 25.96 7.51
C PRO A 40 -18.06 25.64 8.14
N ILE A 41 -17.30 24.77 7.49
CA ILE A 41 -15.89 24.57 7.82
C ILE A 41 -15.10 25.79 7.37
N GLY A 42 -14.19 26.25 8.20
CA GLY A 42 -13.36 27.42 8.02
C GLY A 42 -13.49 28.39 9.20
N ILE A 43 -12.48 29.20 9.36
CA ILE A 43 -12.38 30.21 10.40
C ILE A 43 -12.05 31.54 9.71
N ASP A 44 -12.95 32.49 9.82
CA ASP A 44 -12.73 33.86 9.30
C ASP A 44 -11.94 34.67 10.34
N ALA A 45 -10.65 34.41 10.41
CA ALA A 45 -9.71 35.09 11.29
C ALA A 45 -8.38 35.28 10.57
N THR A 46 -7.68 36.33 10.93
CA THR A 46 -6.31 36.63 10.51
C THR A 46 -5.45 36.71 11.76
N ASP A 47 -4.14 36.80 11.61
CA ASP A 47 -3.20 36.89 12.72
C ASP A 47 -2.98 35.55 13.47
N GLN A 48 -2.60 35.63 14.73
CA GLN A 48 -2.30 34.51 15.59
C GLN A 48 -3.31 34.46 16.73
N ARG A 49 -3.57 33.27 17.22
CA ARG A 49 -4.24 33.07 18.52
C ARG A 49 -3.33 32.33 19.47
N ARG A 50 -3.48 32.62 20.73
CA ARG A 50 -2.73 31.96 21.81
C ARG A 50 -3.43 30.66 22.22
N GLU A 51 -2.70 29.57 22.16
CA GLU A 51 -3.08 28.28 22.72
C GLU A 51 -2.04 27.81 23.74
N PHE A 52 -2.32 26.78 24.51
CA PHE A 52 -1.41 26.28 25.53
C PHE A 52 -1.39 24.76 25.59
N ASP A 53 -0.27 24.23 26.04
CA ASP A 53 -0.09 22.83 26.41
C ASP A 53 0.69 22.72 27.72
N SER A 54 1.10 21.52 28.14
CA SER A 54 1.85 21.30 29.36
C SER A 54 3.24 21.99 29.42
N LEU A 55 3.75 22.45 28.29
CA LEU A 55 5.02 23.18 28.17
C LEU A 55 4.84 24.70 28.14
N GLY A 56 3.61 25.19 28.16
CA GLY A 56 3.26 26.61 28.13
C GLY A 56 2.59 27.06 26.85
N ASP A 57 2.57 28.39 26.66
CA ASP A 57 1.85 29.04 25.60
C ASP A 57 2.54 28.91 24.24
N VAL A 58 1.73 28.89 23.16
CA VAL A 58 2.16 28.86 21.77
C VAL A 58 1.24 29.73 20.93
N GLU A 59 1.82 30.55 20.07
CA GLU A 59 1.09 31.27 19.04
C GLU A 59 0.79 30.34 17.85
N VAL A 60 -0.48 30.23 17.50
CA VAL A 60 -1.02 29.37 16.44
C VAL A 60 -1.74 30.24 15.41
N PRO A 61 -1.65 29.98 14.11
CA PRO A 61 -2.45 30.71 13.12
C PRO A 61 -3.94 30.69 13.45
N ALA A 62 -4.58 31.85 13.48
CA ALA A 62 -5.95 31.98 13.98
C ALA A 62 -7.00 31.35 13.07
N ASP A 63 -6.68 31.19 11.79
CA ASP A 63 -7.52 30.63 10.71
C ASP A 63 -7.50 29.08 10.63
N HIS A 64 -6.76 28.42 11.51
CA HIS A 64 -6.66 26.95 11.53
C HIS A 64 -7.25 26.33 12.80
N TYR A 65 -7.68 25.04 12.73
CA TYR A 65 -8.22 24.32 13.89
C TYR A 65 -7.16 23.61 14.72
N TRP A 66 -5.92 23.41 14.22
CA TRP A 66 -4.89 22.77 15.03
C TRP A 66 -4.47 23.64 16.22
N GLY A 67 -3.88 23.00 17.22
CA GLY A 67 -3.51 23.68 18.48
C GLY A 67 -2.01 23.70 18.76
N ALA A 68 -1.68 23.88 20.04
CA ALA A 68 -0.32 24.11 20.55
C ALA A 68 0.65 22.97 20.18
N GLN A 69 0.26 21.70 20.37
CA GLN A 69 1.16 20.57 20.13
C GLN A 69 1.46 20.39 18.65
N THR A 70 0.47 20.56 17.77
CA THR A 70 0.68 20.57 16.32
C THR A 70 1.61 21.68 15.91
N GLN A 71 1.41 22.89 16.43
CA GLN A 71 2.26 24.04 16.09
C GLN A 71 3.71 23.82 16.53
N ARG A 72 3.95 23.24 17.70
CA ARG A 72 5.32 22.86 18.14
C ARG A 72 5.94 21.84 17.20
N SER A 73 5.16 20.86 16.74
CA SER A 73 5.64 19.85 15.80
C SER A 73 6.07 20.48 14.47
N LEU A 74 5.28 21.41 13.94
CA LEU A 74 5.64 22.16 12.72
C LEU A 74 6.92 22.97 12.86
N GLN A 75 7.20 23.48 14.07
CA GLN A 75 8.43 24.24 14.34
C GLN A 75 9.65 23.32 14.49
N HIS A 76 9.50 22.16 15.17
CA HIS A 76 10.63 21.30 15.51
C HIS A 76 10.96 20.26 14.46
N PHE A 77 9.99 19.87 13.61
CA PHE A 77 10.12 18.79 12.64
C PHE A 77 9.88 19.25 11.19
N ASN A 78 10.20 20.51 10.88
CA ASN A 78 10.17 21.04 9.51
C ASN A 78 11.33 20.47 8.69
N ILE A 79 11.19 19.20 8.27
CA ILE A 79 12.23 18.44 7.58
C ILE A 79 11.69 17.98 6.23
N GLY A 80 12.32 18.47 5.15
CA GLY A 80 11.93 18.11 3.78
C GLY A 80 10.53 18.57 3.40
N HIS A 81 9.85 17.80 2.55
CA HIS A 81 8.50 18.12 2.05
C HIS A 81 7.51 16.97 2.25
N ASP A 82 7.94 15.88 2.86
CA ASP A 82 7.13 14.67 3.02
C ASP A 82 6.12 14.87 4.15
N VAL A 83 4.89 15.17 3.80
CA VAL A 83 3.78 15.30 4.75
C VAL A 83 3.15 13.94 5.02
N MET A 84 2.60 13.79 6.23
CA MET A 84 1.90 12.58 6.64
C MET A 84 0.68 12.34 5.71
N PRO A 85 0.51 11.13 5.16
CA PRO A 85 -0.61 10.82 4.27
C PRO A 85 -1.97 11.09 4.91
N LYS A 86 -2.88 11.69 4.16
CA LYS A 86 -4.23 12.07 4.66
C LYS A 86 -5.06 10.86 5.06
N GLU A 87 -4.84 9.73 4.45
CA GLU A 87 -5.50 8.46 4.76
C GLU A 87 -5.30 8.04 6.22
N VAL A 88 -4.17 8.40 6.85
CA VAL A 88 -3.93 8.18 8.28
C VAL A 88 -4.90 9.00 9.13
N TYR A 89 -5.11 10.25 8.76
CA TYR A 89 -6.05 11.14 9.46
C TYR A 89 -7.50 10.73 9.23
N HIS A 90 -7.86 10.32 8.01
CA HIS A 90 -9.18 9.75 7.73
C HIS A 90 -9.43 8.50 8.60
N ALA A 91 -8.43 7.63 8.75
CA ALA A 91 -8.51 6.47 9.63
C ALA A 91 -8.66 6.87 11.11
N TYR A 92 -7.95 7.92 11.54
CA TYR A 92 -8.15 8.50 12.88
C TYR A 92 -9.57 9.02 13.09
N GLY A 93 -10.22 9.57 12.07
CA GLY A 93 -11.62 9.95 12.14
C GLY A 93 -12.50 8.79 12.59
N PHE A 94 -12.32 7.58 12.03
CA PHE A 94 -13.01 6.38 12.49
C PHE A 94 -12.64 5.98 13.91
N VAL A 95 -11.35 6.01 14.26
CA VAL A 95 -10.86 5.65 15.61
C VAL A 95 -11.48 6.55 16.68
N LYS A 96 -11.43 7.88 16.48
CA LYS A 96 -11.98 8.85 17.42
C LYS A 96 -13.50 8.79 17.51
N GLN A 97 -14.17 8.58 16.38
CA GLN A 97 -15.62 8.38 16.37
C GLN A 97 -16.03 7.14 17.17
N ALA A 98 -15.38 6.01 16.94
CA ALA A 98 -15.67 4.77 17.66
C ALA A 98 -15.42 4.89 19.15
N ALA A 99 -14.30 5.50 19.56
CA ALA A 99 -13.96 5.72 20.96
C ALA A 99 -14.96 6.67 21.65
N ALA A 100 -15.40 7.75 20.99
CA ALA A 100 -16.40 8.67 21.52
C ALA A 100 -17.76 7.99 21.71
N MET A 101 -18.21 7.18 20.72
CA MET A 101 -19.44 6.40 20.82
C MET A 101 -19.41 5.44 22.00
N VAL A 102 -18.36 4.64 22.13
CA VAL A 102 -18.20 3.66 23.22
C VAL A 102 -18.15 4.37 24.59
N ASN A 103 -17.41 5.47 24.72
CA ASN A 103 -17.38 6.24 25.97
C ASN A 103 -18.74 6.87 26.31
N THR A 104 -19.51 7.27 25.31
CA THR A 104 -20.88 7.80 25.49
C THR A 104 -21.82 6.71 25.95
N ASP A 105 -21.83 5.57 25.31
CA ASP A 105 -22.68 4.42 25.65
C ASP A 105 -22.38 3.89 27.06
N ALA A 106 -21.12 3.96 27.48
CA ALA A 106 -20.68 3.63 28.83
C ALA A 106 -20.97 4.73 29.87
N GLY A 107 -21.58 5.85 29.50
CA GLY A 107 -21.91 6.98 30.40
C GLY A 107 -20.68 7.77 30.88
N ARG A 108 -19.51 7.59 30.29
CA ARG A 108 -18.24 8.28 30.65
C ARG A 108 -18.12 9.66 29.97
N LEU A 109 -18.70 9.80 28.81
CA LEU A 109 -18.73 11.04 28.02
C LEU A 109 -20.17 11.51 27.92
N PRO A 110 -20.50 12.78 28.24
CA PRO A 110 -21.84 13.31 28.03
C PRO A 110 -22.31 13.10 26.59
N LYS A 111 -23.58 12.68 26.45
CA LYS A 111 -24.11 12.30 25.11
C LYS A 111 -23.94 13.39 24.06
N TRP A 112 -24.19 14.65 24.41
CA TRP A 112 -24.04 15.75 23.46
C TRP A 112 -22.59 15.97 23.00
N LYS A 113 -21.60 15.77 23.91
CA LYS A 113 -20.17 15.83 23.54
C LYS A 113 -19.78 14.69 22.60
N GLY A 114 -20.25 13.46 22.91
CA GLY A 114 -20.02 12.31 22.07
C GLY A 114 -20.62 12.46 20.67
N ASP A 115 -21.88 12.93 20.58
CA ASP A 115 -22.55 13.20 19.32
C ASP A 115 -21.83 14.27 18.48
N LEU A 116 -21.37 15.34 19.14
CA LEU A 116 -20.65 16.43 18.50
C LEU A 116 -19.26 15.99 18.00
N ILE A 117 -18.50 15.26 18.82
CA ILE A 117 -17.23 14.65 18.41
C ILE A 117 -17.43 13.71 17.22
N ALA A 118 -18.46 12.84 17.27
CA ALA A 118 -18.79 11.94 16.18
C ALA A 118 -19.16 12.69 14.88
N GLN A 119 -19.83 13.83 14.99
CA GLN A 119 -20.12 14.70 13.83
C GLN A 119 -18.82 15.21 13.20
N VAL A 120 -17.91 15.78 13.98
CA VAL A 120 -16.64 16.32 13.48
C VAL A 120 -15.74 15.19 12.95
N CYS A 121 -15.74 14.01 13.57
CA CYS A 121 -15.01 12.84 13.07
C CYS A 121 -15.47 12.46 11.64
N ARG A 122 -16.74 12.63 11.30
CA ARG A 122 -17.22 12.43 9.91
C ARG A 122 -16.70 13.50 8.95
N GLU A 123 -16.49 14.74 9.42
CA GLU A 123 -15.84 15.78 8.62
C GLU A 123 -14.38 15.38 8.32
N VAL A 124 -13.64 14.86 9.33
CA VAL A 124 -12.27 14.32 9.18
C VAL A 124 -12.26 13.15 8.19
N THR A 125 -13.11 12.15 8.41
CA THR A 125 -13.15 10.93 7.58
C THR A 125 -13.46 11.23 6.11
N SER A 126 -14.26 12.26 5.85
CA SER A 126 -14.65 12.68 4.49
C SER A 126 -13.60 13.59 3.80
N GLY A 127 -12.48 13.88 4.42
CA GLY A 127 -11.41 14.74 3.88
C GLY A 127 -11.71 16.25 3.92
N LYS A 128 -12.82 16.67 4.50
CA LYS A 128 -13.20 18.10 4.54
C LYS A 128 -12.28 18.96 5.41
N LEU A 129 -11.50 18.33 6.28
CA LEU A 129 -10.55 18.99 7.17
C LEU A 129 -9.08 18.67 6.81
N ASP A 130 -8.79 18.21 5.60
CA ASP A 130 -7.45 17.79 5.18
C ASP A 130 -6.38 18.89 5.28
N SER A 131 -6.77 20.16 5.11
CA SER A 131 -5.88 21.31 5.31
C SER A 131 -5.38 21.46 6.76
N GLU A 132 -6.10 20.88 7.71
CA GLU A 132 -5.80 20.98 9.14
C GLU A 132 -4.79 19.94 9.64
N PHE A 133 -4.26 19.09 8.74
CA PHE A 133 -3.31 18.04 9.05
C PHE A 133 -1.98 18.25 8.30
N PRO A 134 -1.19 19.28 8.68
CA PRO A 134 0.01 19.69 7.93
C PRO A 134 1.29 18.97 8.36
N LEU A 135 1.25 18.03 9.31
CA LEU A 135 2.47 17.47 9.92
C LEU A 135 3.30 16.65 8.93
N TYR A 136 4.61 16.72 9.12
CA TYR A 136 5.58 15.96 8.34
C TYR A 136 5.64 14.48 8.79
N VAL A 137 6.11 13.62 7.90
CA VAL A 137 6.43 12.21 8.21
C VAL A 137 7.53 12.16 9.28
N TRP A 138 8.50 13.05 9.20
CA TRP A 138 9.65 13.20 10.12
C TRP A 138 9.21 13.87 11.42
N GLN A 139 8.49 13.11 12.25
CA GLN A 139 7.97 13.52 13.55
C GLN A 139 8.37 12.48 14.60
N THR A 140 7.86 12.59 15.85
CA THR A 140 8.09 11.53 16.84
C THR A 140 7.65 10.17 16.29
N GLY A 141 8.52 9.18 16.44
CA GLY A 141 8.30 7.85 15.87
C GLY A 141 7.09 7.08 16.41
N SER A 142 6.54 7.51 17.56
CA SER A 142 5.27 6.98 18.11
C SER A 142 4.02 7.46 17.36
N GLY A 143 4.13 8.58 16.62
CA GLY A 143 3.00 9.24 15.99
C GLY A 143 2.15 10.12 16.92
N THR A 144 2.69 10.47 18.09
CA THR A 144 1.96 11.26 19.11
C THR A 144 1.53 12.61 18.58
N GLN A 145 2.35 13.31 17.78
CA GLN A 145 1.96 14.60 17.24
C GLN A 145 0.77 14.46 16.27
N SER A 146 0.73 13.44 15.42
CA SER A 146 -0.44 13.20 14.55
C SER A 146 -1.71 12.88 15.36
N ASN A 147 -1.60 12.09 16.45
CA ASN A 147 -2.74 11.85 17.35
C ASN A 147 -3.24 13.15 17.97
N MET A 148 -2.31 14.01 18.45
CA MET A 148 -2.69 15.29 19.05
C MET A 148 -3.23 16.27 18.01
N ASN A 149 -2.69 16.30 16.80
CA ASN A 149 -3.23 17.09 15.70
C ASN A 149 -4.73 16.77 15.47
N VAL A 150 -5.07 15.48 15.40
CA VAL A 150 -6.47 15.06 15.28
C VAL A 150 -7.30 15.48 16.49
N ASN A 151 -6.78 15.30 17.70
CA ASN A 151 -7.49 15.67 18.92
C ASN A 151 -7.75 17.19 19.00
N GLU A 152 -6.76 18.00 18.66
CA GLU A 152 -6.85 19.48 18.65
C GLU A 152 -7.85 19.98 17.60
N VAL A 153 -7.77 19.44 16.36
CA VAL A 153 -8.68 19.79 15.27
C VAL A 153 -10.13 19.44 15.63
N ILE A 154 -10.37 18.23 16.14
CA ILE A 154 -11.72 17.82 16.57
C ILE A 154 -12.22 18.71 17.72
N SER A 155 -11.39 18.95 18.71
CA SER A 155 -11.73 19.81 19.86
C SER A 155 -12.12 21.22 19.40
N ASN A 156 -11.25 21.90 18.66
CA ASN A 156 -11.49 23.28 18.21
C ASN A 156 -12.69 23.38 17.26
N ARG A 157 -12.90 22.39 16.36
CA ARG A 157 -14.09 22.38 15.52
C ARG A 157 -15.37 22.19 16.34
N CYS A 158 -15.36 21.32 17.37
CA CYS A 158 -16.47 21.19 18.30
C CYS A 158 -16.75 22.49 19.05
N ILE A 159 -15.70 23.16 19.56
CA ILE A 159 -15.79 24.46 20.25
C ILE A 159 -16.42 25.51 19.32
N GLN A 160 -16.01 25.60 18.06
CA GLN A 160 -16.60 26.51 17.09
C GLN A 160 -18.11 26.23 16.90
N LEU A 161 -18.47 24.96 16.76
CA LEU A 161 -19.88 24.56 16.54
C LEU A 161 -20.81 24.87 17.70
N VAL A 162 -20.29 25.17 18.89
CA VAL A 162 -21.09 25.59 20.04
C VAL A 162 -20.86 27.08 20.37
N GLY A 163 -20.21 27.84 19.49
CA GLY A 163 -19.97 29.26 19.65
C GLY A 163 -18.95 29.61 20.73
N GLY A 164 -18.08 28.65 21.09
CA GLY A 164 -17.00 28.84 22.06
C GLY A 164 -15.76 29.54 21.46
N GLN A 165 -14.81 29.89 22.33
CA GLN A 165 -13.53 30.48 21.94
C GLN A 165 -12.54 29.39 21.56
N LEU A 166 -12.02 29.39 20.34
CA LEU A 166 -10.97 28.45 19.89
C LEU A 166 -9.74 28.54 20.79
N GLY A 167 -9.11 27.39 21.05
CA GLY A 167 -7.97 27.27 21.97
C GLY A 167 -8.32 27.24 23.45
N SER A 168 -9.59 27.47 23.82
CA SER A 168 -10.02 27.42 25.22
C SER A 168 -10.00 26.00 25.82
N GLN A 169 -10.02 24.97 24.98
CA GLN A 169 -10.20 23.56 25.35
C GLN A 169 -11.56 23.29 26.04
N GLU A 170 -12.48 24.23 25.98
CA GLU A 170 -13.83 24.12 26.54
C GLU A 170 -14.93 24.45 25.51
N PRO A 171 -16.03 23.73 25.49
CA PRO A 171 -16.44 22.67 26.42
C PRO A 171 -15.94 21.28 26.03
N VAL A 172 -15.19 21.12 24.91
CA VAL A 172 -14.63 19.85 24.46
C VAL A 172 -13.10 19.91 24.54
N HIS A 173 -12.54 19.14 25.49
CA HIS A 173 -11.09 19.09 25.71
C HIS A 173 -10.42 18.03 24.82
N PRO A 174 -9.26 18.33 24.19
CA PRO A 174 -8.59 17.39 23.26
C PRO A 174 -8.13 16.09 23.95
N ASN A 175 -7.63 16.16 25.19
CA ASN A 175 -7.16 14.99 25.92
C ASN A 175 -8.28 14.31 26.71
N ASP A 176 -9.07 15.07 27.49
CA ASP A 176 -10.02 14.52 28.45
C ASP A 176 -11.29 13.97 27.79
N HIS A 177 -11.69 14.52 26.61
CA HIS A 177 -12.87 14.11 25.90
C HIS A 177 -12.55 13.38 24.60
N VAL A 178 -11.79 13.97 23.67
CA VAL A 178 -11.51 13.36 22.36
C VAL A 178 -10.58 12.15 22.49
N ASN A 179 -9.59 12.20 23.39
CA ASN A 179 -8.62 11.12 23.62
C ASN A 179 -8.98 10.22 24.83
N MET A 180 -10.19 10.31 25.37
CA MET A 180 -10.62 9.58 26.57
C MET A 180 -10.42 8.07 26.43
N GLY A 181 -9.68 7.45 27.36
CA GLY A 181 -9.39 6.02 27.38
C GLY A 181 -8.39 5.56 26.31
N GLN A 182 -7.65 6.46 25.72
CA GLN A 182 -6.74 6.20 24.60
C GLN A 182 -5.32 6.67 24.88
N SER A 183 -4.38 6.15 24.12
CA SER A 183 -3.01 6.65 23.98
C SER A 183 -2.66 6.73 22.48
N SER A 184 -1.72 7.59 22.10
CA SER A 184 -1.13 7.53 20.75
C SER A 184 -0.49 6.17 20.48
N ASN A 185 -0.09 5.47 21.53
CA ASN A 185 0.59 4.18 21.41
C ASN A 185 -0.31 3.05 20.90
N ASP A 186 -1.61 3.10 21.17
CA ASP A 186 -2.60 2.17 20.63
C ASP A 186 -3.41 2.73 19.47
N THR A 187 -3.67 4.06 19.43
CA THR A 187 -4.47 4.68 18.37
C THR A 187 -3.72 4.83 17.06
N PHE A 188 -2.43 5.22 17.08
CA PHE A 188 -1.67 5.39 15.84
C PHE A 188 -1.50 4.08 15.06
N PRO A 189 -1.05 2.95 15.65
CA PRO A 189 -0.98 1.69 14.93
C PRO A 189 -2.37 1.18 14.50
N THR A 190 -3.43 1.50 15.24
CA THR A 190 -4.81 1.21 14.81
C THR A 190 -5.16 1.99 13.54
N ALA A 191 -4.90 3.30 13.50
CA ALA A 191 -5.11 4.14 12.33
C ALA A 191 -4.25 3.68 11.14
N MET A 192 -2.98 3.33 11.36
CA MET A 192 -2.10 2.74 10.34
C MET A 192 -2.73 1.52 9.68
N HIS A 193 -3.20 0.57 10.50
CA HIS A 193 -3.79 -0.68 10.02
C HIS A 193 -5.06 -0.41 9.19
N ILE A 194 -5.94 0.49 9.65
CA ILE A 194 -7.17 0.84 8.93
C ILE A 194 -6.83 1.51 7.60
N ALA A 195 -5.93 2.50 7.59
CA ALA A 195 -5.53 3.22 6.38
C ALA A 195 -4.90 2.28 5.35
N ALA A 196 -3.96 1.42 5.79
CA ALA A 196 -3.28 0.46 4.94
C ALA A 196 -4.25 -0.59 4.36
N TYR A 197 -5.11 -1.16 5.19
CA TYR A 197 -6.11 -2.15 4.76
C TYR A 197 -7.08 -1.55 3.76
N LYS A 198 -7.62 -0.36 4.07
CA LYS A 198 -8.55 0.36 3.19
C LYS A 198 -7.94 0.66 1.83
N MET A 199 -6.73 1.25 1.78
CA MET A 199 -6.03 1.55 0.53
C MET A 199 -5.83 0.29 -0.31
N THR A 200 -5.37 -0.79 0.32
CA THR A 200 -5.07 -2.03 -0.40
C THR A 200 -6.34 -2.69 -0.94
N THR A 201 -7.40 -2.78 -0.12
CA THR A 201 -8.61 -3.53 -0.51
C THR A 201 -9.57 -2.75 -1.39
N GLU A 202 -9.63 -1.42 -1.23
CA GLU A 202 -10.57 -0.59 -2.00
C GLU A 202 -9.94 0.03 -3.26
N LYS A 203 -8.62 0.17 -3.32
CA LYS A 203 -7.94 0.80 -4.46
C LYS A 203 -6.96 -0.15 -5.16
N THR A 204 -5.98 -0.70 -4.43
CA THR A 204 -4.85 -1.43 -5.04
C THR A 204 -5.28 -2.76 -5.64
N ILE A 205 -5.93 -3.64 -4.87
CA ILE A 205 -6.40 -4.95 -5.35
C ILE A 205 -7.39 -4.81 -6.52
N PRO A 206 -8.40 -3.92 -6.47
CA PRO A 206 -9.28 -3.72 -7.61
C PRO A 206 -8.57 -3.27 -8.89
N ALA A 207 -7.55 -2.40 -8.80
CA ALA A 207 -6.76 -1.98 -9.94
C ALA A 207 -5.95 -3.15 -10.54
N LEU A 208 -5.32 -3.95 -9.68
CA LEU A 208 -4.59 -5.16 -10.10
C LEU A 208 -5.51 -6.17 -10.78
N ARG A 209 -6.72 -6.37 -10.27
CA ARG A 209 -7.71 -7.27 -10.88
C ARG A 209 -8.13 -6.80 -12.27
N ARG A 210 -8.38 -5.51 -12.44
CA ARG A 210 -8.71 -4.95 -13.77
C ARG A 210 -7.55 -5.10 -14.77
N LEU A 211 -6.31 -4.90 -14.31
CA LEU A 211 -5.12 -5.15 -15.13
C LEU A 211 -5.01 -6.63 -15.52
N ARG A 212 -5.17 -7.52 -14.54
CA ARG A 212 -5.19 -8.98 -14.75
C ARG A 212 -6.24 -9.40 -15.76
N ASP A 213 -7.45 -8.85 -15.67
CA ASP A 213 -8.55 -9.15 -16.61
C ASP A 213 -8.27 -8.67 -18.03
N ALA A 214 -7.57 -7.54 -18.19
CA ALA A 214 -7.11 -7.07 -19.48
C ALA A 214 -6.09 -8.04 -20.13
N PHE A 215 -5.15 -8.57 -19.33
CA PHE A 215 -4.25 -9.63 -19.82
C PHE A 215 -5.00 -10.90 -20.19
N GLU A 216 -5.98 -11.31 -19.40
CA GLU A 216 -6.79 -12.49 -19.70
C GLU A 216 -7.58 -12.33 -21.02
N ALA A 217 -8.16 -11.16 -21.24
CA ALA A 217 -8.87 -10.87 -22.48
C ALA A 217 -7.96 -11.00 -23.71
N LYS A 218 -6.72 -10.52 -23.63
CA LYS A 218 -5.71 -10.67 -24.69
C LYS A 218 -5.24 -12.11 -24.83
N SER A 219 -5.01 -12.83 -23.75
CA SER A 219 -4.66 -14.24 -23.75
C SER A 219 -5.69 -15.07 -24.52
N LYS A 220 -6.97 -14.89 -24.22
CA LYS A 220 -8.08 -15.56 -24.90
C LYS A 220 -8.17 -15.18 -26.39
N LYS A 221 -7.98 -13.89 -26.71
CA LYS A 221 -8.02 -13.38 -28.09
C LYS A 221 -6.94 -14.02 -28.98
N TRP A 222 -5.76 -14.30 -28.42
CA TRP A 222 -4.58 -14.77 -29.12
C TRP A 222 -4.24 -16.24 -28.85
N ASP A 223 -5.20 -17.00 -28.37
CA ASP A 223 -5.01 -18.41 -27.94
C ASP A 223 -4.49 -19.33 -29.06
N THR A 224 -4.83 -19.04 -30.34
CA THR A 224 -4.42 -19.81 -31.52
C THR A 224 -3.26 -19.20 -32.30
N VAL A 225 -2.75 -18.04 -31.89
CA VAL A 225 -1.68 -17.35 -32.62
C VAL A 225 -0.33 -17.90 -32.18
N VAL A 226 0.32 -18.67 -33.03
CA VAL A 226 1.63 -19.27 -32.77
C VAL A 226 2.73 -18.21 -32.82
N LYS A 227 3.70 -18.34 -31.94
CA LYS A 227 4.95 -17.57 -31.90
C LYS A 227 6.13 -18.47 -31.52
N ILE A 228 7.34 -17.98 -31.69
CA ILE A 228 8.54 -18.62 -31.16
C ILE A 228 8.64 -18.30 -29.67
N GLY A 229 8.80 -19.33 -28.82
CA GLY A 229 9.16 -19.19 -27.42
C GLY A 229 10.61 -18.75 -27.28
N ARG A 230 10.93 -18.14 -26.12
CA ARG A 230 12.32 -17.75 -25.81
C ARG A 230 12.67 -18.18 -24.39
N THR A 231 13.82 -18.85 -24.28
CA THR A 231 14.50 -19.12 -23.00
C THR A 231 15.92 -18.57 -23.09
N HIS A 232 16.43 -17.93 -22.06
CA HIS A 232 17.73 -17.23 -22.08
C HIS A 232 17.81 -16.08 -23.12
N LEU A 233 16.68 -15.55 -23.60
CA LEU A 233 16.51 -14.67 -24.76
C LEU A 233 16.86 -15.33 -26.12
N GLU A 234 17.19 -16.61 -26.14
CA GLU A 234 17.45 -17.40 -27.34
C GLU A 234 16.14 -18.07 -27.83
N ASP A 235 16.06 -18.35 -29.13
CA ASP A 235 14.94 -19.05 -29.74
C ASP A 235 14.72 -20.43 -29.11
N ALA A 236 13.46 -20.73 -28.81
CA ALA A 236 13.03 -22.00 -28.26
C ALA A 236 11.88 -22.60 -29.10
N THR A 237 11.27 -23.67 -28.62
CA THR A 237 10.10 -24.28 -29.28
C THR A 237 8.92 -23.33 -29.28
N PRO A 238 7.99 -23.47 -30.22
CA PRO A 238 6.83 -22.60 -30.31
C PRO A 238 5.85 -22.77 -29.14
N LEU A 239 5.15 -21.69 -28.87
CA LEU A 239 3.94 -21.65 -28.06
C LEU A 239 2.93 -20.70 -28.73
N THR A 240 1.75 -20.55 -28.16
CA THR A 240 0.85 -19.50 -28.64
C THR A 240 1.08 -18.20 -27.83
N VAL A 241 0.74 -17.05 -28.44
CA VAL A 241 0.73 -15.77 -27.72
C VAL A 241 -0.22 -15.84 -26.53
N GLY A 242 -1.36 -16.50 -26.71
CA GLY A 242 -2.32 -16.72 -25.62
C GLY A 242 -1.73 -17.48 -24.44
N GLN A 243 -0.91 -18.52 -24.68
CA GLN A 243 -0.20 -19.26 -23.65
C GLN A 243 0.83 -18.37 -22.91
N GLU A 244 1.63 -17.59 -23.64
CA GLU A 244 2.57 -16.64 -23.04
C GLU A 244 1.85 -15.66 -22.11
N TRP A 245 0.76 -15.05 -22.59
CA TRP A 245 -0.03 -14.09 -21.82
C TRP A 245 -0.79 -14.73 -20.66
N SER A 246 -1.20 -15.99 -20.78
CA SER A 246 -1.79 -16.75 -19.67
C SER A 246 -0.82 -16.92 -18.48
N GLY A 247 0.48 -16.97 -18.78
CA GLY A 247 1.52 -16.97 -17.74
C GLY A 247 1.55 -15.66 -16.93
N TYR A 248 1.30 -14.51 -17.58
CA TYR A 248 1.17 -13.23 -16.88
C TYR A 248 -0.10 -13.18 -16.02
N VAL A 249 -1.20 -13.72 -16.53
CA VAL A 249 -2.47 -13.85 -15.77
C VAL A 249 -2.26 -14.68 -14.52
N GLY A 250 -1.66 -15.87 -14.63
CA GLY A 250 -1.41 -16.76 -13.50
C GLY A 250 -0.51 -16.10 -12.44
N ALA A 251 0.56 -15.43 -12.87
CA ALA A 251 1.46 -14.73 -11.95
C ALA A 251 0.76 -13.58 -11.21
N LEU A 252 -0.16 -12.87 -11.85
CA LEU A 252 -0.98 -11.82 -11.22
C LEU A 252 -2.01 -12.43 -10.26
N ASP A 253 -2.67 -13.53 -10.63
CA ASP A 253 -3.61 -14.24 -9.75
C ASP A 253 -2.93 -14.68 -8.45
N ASP A 254 -1.77 -15.32 -8.54
CA ASP A 254 -0.98 -15.74 -7.37
C ASP A 254 -0.59 -14.54 -6.51
N SER A 255 -0.08 -13.47 -7.12
CA SER A 255 0.36 -12.26 -6.42
C SER A 255 -0.79 -11.54 -5.70
N ILE A 256 -1.99 -11.49 -6.30
CA ILE A 256 -3.17 -10.87 -5.68
C ILE A 256 -3.61 -11.69 -4.46
N VAL A 257 -3.64 -13.02 -4.57
CA VAL A 257 -3.99 -13.91 -3.45
C VAL A 257 -3.01 -13.74 -2.28
N GLU A 258 -1.72 -13.69 -2.57
CA GLU A 258 -0.70 -13.48 -1.54
C GLU A 258 -0.81 -12.08 -0.90
N LEU A 259 -1.13 -11.04 -1.66
CA LEU A 259 -1.37 -9.70 -1.12
C LEU A 259 -2.59 -9.67 -0.19
N GLU A 260 -3.68 -10.35 -0.55
CA GLU A 260 -4.88 -10.50 0.30
C GLU A 260 -4.54 -11.22 1.62
N HIS A 261 -3.79 -12.31 1.57
CA HIS A 261 -3.33 -13.02 2.76
C HIS A 261 -2.39 -12.17 3.62
N ALA A 262 -1.46 -11.46 3.01
CA ALA A 262 -0.50 -10.61 3.71
C ALA A 262 -1.19 -9.45 4.47
N THR A 263 -2.25 -8.90 3.90
CA THR A 263 -2.99 -7.76 4.50
C THR A 263 -4.02 -8.17 5.55
N ALA A 264 -4.43 -9.43 5.59
CA ALA A 264 -5.44 -9.90 6.56
C ALA A 264 -5.05 -9.65 8.03
N GLY A 265 -3.76 -9.64 8.34
CA GLY A 265 -3.25 -9.35 9.69
C GLY A 265 -3.52 -7.91 10.15
N LEU A 266 -3.74 -6.96 9.24
CA LEU A 266 -4.06 -5.56 9.54
C LEU A 266 -5.43 -5.39 10.19
N LEU A 267 -6.31 -6.36 10.08
CA LEU A 267 -7.62 -6.38 10.73
C LEU A 267 -7.55 -6.56 12.25
N GLN A 268 -6.38 -6.86 12.81
CA GLN A 268 -6.15 -6.95 14.25
C GLN A 268 -5.47 -5.68 14.74
N VAL A 269 -6.19 -4.87 15.52
CA VAL A 269 -5.75 -3.53 15.94
C VAL A 269 -5.28 -3.48 17.39
N ALA A 270 -4.40 -2.51 17.69
CA ALA A 270 -3.82 -2.32 19.03
C ALA A 270 -4.78 -1.66 20.03
N MET A 271 -5.92 -1.15 19.57
CA MET A 271 -6.87 -0.38 20.36
C MET A 271 -7.22 -1.06 21.68
N GLY A 272 -7.21 -0.29 22.78
CA GLY A 272 -7.45 -0.75 24.15
C GLY A 272 -6.17 -1.12 24.91
N GLY A 273 -4.98 -1.05 24.30
CA GLY A 273 -3.71 -1.29 24.99
C GLY A 273 -3.20 -0.08 25.78
N THR A 274 -3.66 1.10 25.41
CA THR A 274 -3.25 2.40 25.96
C THR A 274 -1.73 2.61 25.97
N ALA A 275 -1.10 2.97 27.09
CA ALA A 275 0.30 3.40 27.13
C ALA A 275 1.30 2.28 26.75
N VAL A 276 1.15 1.08 27.31
CA VAL A 276 2.14 -0.01 27.19
C VAL A 276 1.53 -1.39 26.89
N GLY A 277 0.22 -1.47 26.68
CA GLY A 277 -0.49 -2.72 26.39
C GLY A 277 -1.37 -3.25 27.54
N THR A 278 -1.32 -2.64 28.71
CA THR A 278 -2.07 -3.05 29.91
C THR A 278 -3.52 -2.57 29.94
N GLY A 279 -3.86 -1.57 29.10
CA GLY A 279 -5.17 -0.94 29.12
C GLY A 279 -5.39 0.03 30.30
N LEU A 280 -4.32 0.56 30.90
CA LEU A 280 -4.41 1.51 32.00
C LEU A 280 -5.30 2.72 31.62
N ASN A 281 -6.19 3.13 32.50
CA ASN A 281 -7.16 4.23 32.35
C ASN A 281 -8.26 3.98 31.30
N SER A 282 -8.37 2.79 30.73
CA SER A 282 -9.53 2.37 29.95
C SER A 282 -10.42 1.38 30.72
N PRO A 283 -11.74 1.36 30.49
CA PRO A 283 -12.61 0.38 31.13
C PRO A 283 -12.36 -1.04 30.59
N VAL A 284 -12.75 -2.04 31.37
CA VAL A 284 -12.73 -3.43 30.92
C VAL A 284 -13.61 -3.59 29.68
N GLY A 285 -13.11 -4.24 28.63
CA GLY A 285 -13.83 -4.44 27.37
C GLY A 285 -13.72 -3.28 26.37
N PHE A 286 -13.16 -2.13 26.74
CA PHE A 286 -13.10 -0.95 25.87
C PHE A 286 -12.49 -1.23 24.50
N GLY A 287 -11.37 -1.98 24.45
CA GLY A 287 -10.72 -2.32 23.19
C GLY A 287 -11.59 -3.18 22.25
N ASP A 288 -12.36 -4.14 22.83
CA ASP A 288 -13.27 -5.00 22.06
C ASP A 288 -14.47 -4.20 21.54
N GLU A 289 -15.06 -3.34 22.36
CA GLU A 289 -16.20 -2.51 21.97
C GLU A 289 -15.82 -1.48 20.91
N VAL A 290 -14.65 -0.84 21.03
CA VAL A 290 -14.14 0.09 20.01
C VAL A 290 -13.85 -0.65 18.71
N ALA A 291 -13.22 -1.82 18.75
CA ALA A 291 -12.96 -2.61 17.55
C ALA A 291 -14.26 -3.08 16.86
N ALA A 292 -15.27 -3.50 17.64
CA ALA A 292 -16.57 -3.84 17.10
C ALA A 292 -17.29 -2.64 16.47
N THR A 293 -17.14 -1.45 17.07
CA THR A 293 -17.70 -0.21 16.52
C THR A 293 -16.96 0.21 15.25
N LEU A 294 -15.62 0.09 15.22
CA LEU A 294 -14.81 0.29 14.01
C LEU A 294 -15.23 -0.64 12.88
N ALA A 295 -15.51 -1.91 13.19
CA ALA A 295 -15.98 -2.86 12.18
C ALA A 295 -17.33 -2.43 11.57
N LYS A 296 -18.25 -1.87 12.37
CA LYS A 296 -19.52 -1.33 11.87
C LYS A 296 -19.32 -0.06 11.03
N LEU A 297 -18.44 0.84 11.45
CA LEU A 297 -18.21 2.12 10.78
C LEU A 297 -17.47 1.95 9.44
N THR A 298 -16.52 1.03 9.36
CA THR A 298 -15.69 0.81 8.18
C THR A 298 -16.23 -0.26 7.24
N GLY A 299 -17.08 -1.17 7.73
CA GLY A 299 -17.48 -2.39 7.00
C GLY A 299 -16.41 -3.48 6.96
N PHE A 300 -15.25 -3.28 7.61
CA PHE A 300 -14.17 -4.25 7.68
C PHE A 300 -14.29 -5.13 8.94
N PRO A 301 -13.94 -6.42 8.90
CA PRO A 301 -14.06 -7.32 10.04
C PRO A 301 -12.94 -7.09 11.08
N ILE A 302 -12.81 -5.86 11.56
CA ILE A 302 -11.79 -5.42 12.52
C ILE A 302 -12.03 -6.10 13.87
N LYS A 303 -10.95 -6.54 14.49
CA LYS A 303 -10.93 -7.11 15.85
C LYS A 303 -9.78 -6.50 16.64
N THR A 304 -9.96 -6.41 17.95
CA THR A 304 -8.84 -6.04 18.81
C THR A 304 -7.82 -7.18 18.88
N ALA A 305 -6.52 -6.86 18.87
CA ALA A 305 -5.47 -7.87 18.96
C ALA A 305 -5.53 -8.60 20.31
N ALA A 306 -5.39 -9.91 20.31
CA ALA A 306 -5.39 -10.73 21.53
C ALA A 306 -4.24 -10.35 22.49
N ASN A 307 -3.09 -9.98 21.93
CA ASN A 307 -1.93 -9.51 22.68
C ASN A 307 -1.61 -8.05 22.30
N LYS A 308 -1.87 -7.11 23.23
CA LYS A 308 -1.64 -5.68 23.02
C LYS A 308 -0.16 -5.31 23.08
N PHE A 309 0.64 -6.05 23.83
CA PHE A 309 2.08 -5.83 23.91
C PHE A 309 2.74 -6.05 22.55
N THR A 310 2.41 -7.16 21.86
CA THR A 310 2.84 -7.41 20.48
C THR A 310 2.33 -6.32 19.54
N ALA A 311 1.04 -5.95 19.65
CA ALA A 311 0.43 -5.00 18.72
C ALA A 311 0.98 -3.57 18.81
N GLN A 312 1.64 -3.21 19.90
CA GLN A 312 2.27 -1.91 20.13
C GLN A 312 3.79 -1.95 20.02
N GLY A 313 4.41 -3.05 20.49
CA GLY A 313 5.86 -3.22 20.52
C GLY A 313 6.46 -3.64 19.17
N THR A 314 5.66 -4.27 18.29
CA THR A 314 6.10 -4.69 16.96
C THR A 314 5.19 -4.13 15.85
N LEU A 315 5.70 -4.13 14.61
CA LEU A 315 4.92 -3.78 13.41
C LEU A 315 5.01 -4.87 12.34
N ASP A 316 5.20 -6.12 12.74
CA ASP A 316 5.37 -7.28 11.86
C ASP A 316 4.23 -7.44 10.84
N ARG A 317 3.00 -7.04 11.24
CA ARG A 317 1.84 -7.10 10.35
C ARG A 317 1.95 -6.09 9.21
N MET A 318 2.48 -4.90 9.48
CA MET A 318 2.75 -3.88 8.45
C MET A 318 3.88 -4.34 7.53
N VAL A 319 4.95 -4.91 8.08
CA VAL A 319 6.08 -5.47 7.31
C VAL A 319 5.58 -6.58 6.39
N ARG A 320 4.78 -7.51 6.89
CA ARG A 320 4.18 -8.59 6.08
C ARG A 320 3.30 -8.05 4.96
N ALA A 321 2.45 -7.09 5.28
CA ALA A 321 1.54 -6.49 4.30
C ALA A 321 2.31 -5.78 3.18
N HIS A 322 3.40 -5.05 3.51
CA HIS A 322 4.25 -4.41 2.51
C HIS A 322 5.05 -5.42 1.67
N ALA A 323 5.49 -6.53 2.28
CA ALA A 323 6.13 -7.62 1.53
C ALA A 323 5.18 -8.23 0.47
N GLY A 324 3.86 -8.23 0.71
CA GLY A 324 2.85 -8.55 -0.30
C GLY A 324 2.88 -7.59 -1.48
N LEU A 325 2.92 -6.27 -1.24
CA LEU A 325 3.07 -5.26 -2.29
C LEU A 325 4.38 -5.44 -3.09
N LYS A 326 5.49 -5.71 -2.39
CA LYS A 326 6.77 -6.02 -3.05
C LYS A 326 6.67 -7.24 -3.97
N THR A 327 5.99 -8.30 -3.55
CA THR A 327 5.82 -9.49 -4.38
C THR A 327 5.07 -9.17 -5.68
N VAL A 328 4.01 -8.38 -5.60
CA VAL A 328 3.30 -7.87 -6.79
C VAL A 328 4.23 -7.03 -7.67
N ALA A 329 5.06 -6.16 -7.07
CA ALA A 329 6.02 -5.35 -7.82
C ALA A 329 7.05 -6.21 -8.58
N VAL A 330 7.53 -7.30 -7.99
CA VAL A 330 8.43 -8.27 -8.66
C VAL A 330 7.74 -8.90 -9.87
N THR A 331 6.48 -9.31 -9.74
CA THR A 331 5.68 -9.85 -10.83
C THR A 331 5.49 -8.85 -11.96
N LEU A 332 5.06 -7.63 -11.63
CA LEU A 332 4.81 -6.57 -12.62
C LEU A 332 6.11 -6.11 -13.29
N PHE A 333 7.23 -6.10 -12.58
CA PHE A 333 8.55 -5.80 -13.15
C PHE A 333 8.90 -6.76 -14.27
N LYS A 334 8.74 -8.06 -14.04
CA LYS A 334 9.00 -9.11 -15.05
C LYS A 334 8.08 -8.92 -16.26
N ILE A 335 6.79 -8.71 -16.04
CA ILE A 335 5.80 -8.53 -17.12
C ILE A 335 6.14 -7.29 -17.95
N ALA A 336 6.36 -6.15 -17.33
CA ALA A 336 6.69 -4.90 -18.01
C ALA A 336 8.00 -5.00 -18.80
N ASN A 337 9.00 -5.71 -18.28
CA ASN A 337 10.26 -5.92 -18.96
C ASN A 337 10.11 -6.83 -20.20
N ASP A 338 9.34 -7.91 -20.10
CA ASP A 338 9.00 -8.75 -21.25
C ASP A 338 8.29 -7.92 -22.34
N MET A 339 7.32 -7.09 -21.97
CA MET A 339 6.62 -6.22 -22.92
C MET A 339 7.62 -5.32 -23.68
N ARG A 340 8.59 -4.71 -22.96
CA ARG A 340 9.63 -3.88 -23.60
C ARG A 340 10.43 -4.65 -24.64
N TRP A 341 10.84 -5.86 -24.32
CA TRP A 341 11.58 -6.72 -25.28
C TRP A 341 10.71 -7.08 -26.46
N LEU A 342 9.49 -7.55 -26.25
CA LEU A 342 8.59 -8.00 -27.31
C LEU A 342 8.17 -6.85 -28.26
N GLY A 343 8.12 -5.61 -27.75
CA GLY A 343 7.82 -4.43 -28.57
C GLY A 343 9.05 -3.67 -29.07
N SER A 344 10.27 -4.18 -28.84
CA SER A 344 11.51 -3.51 -29.27
C SER A 344 11.64 -3.44 -30.80
N GLY A 345 12.08 -2.30 -31.31
CA GLY A 345 12.25 -2.11 -32.75
C GLY A 345 12.12 -0.65 -33.17
N PRO A 346 11.46 -0.34 -34.31
CA PRO A 346 10.50 -1.16 -35.07
C PRO A 346 11.10 -2.14 -36.10
N ARG A 347 12.35 -2.00 -36.54
CA ARG A 347 12.93 -2.85 -37.58
C ARG A 347 14.06 -3.75 -37.13
N THR A 348 14.84 -3.30 -36.11
CA THR A 348 16.06 -3.96 -35.64
C THR A 348 15.90 -4.60 -34.26
N GLY A 349 14.68 -4.81 -33.80
CA GLY A 349 14.34 -5.49 -32.56
C GLY A 349 13.38 -6.66 -32.79
N ILE A 350 12.82 -7.17 -31.69
CA ILE A 350 11.90 -8.33 -31.70
C ILE A 350 10.59 -7.97 -32.41
N MET A 351 10.00 -6.84 -32.06
CA MET A 351 8.80 -6.25 -32.69
C MET A 351 7.64 -7.22 -32.93
N GLU A 352 7.36 -8.11 -32.00
CA GLU A 352 6.18 -8.99 -32.03
C GLU A 352 4.93 -8.28 -31.53
N LEU A 353 5.09 -7.25 -30.66
CA LEU A 353 4.02 -6.40 -30.16
C LEU A 353 4.13 -4.99 -30.72
N VAL A 354 2.96 -4.38 -30.97
CA VAL A 354 2.83 -2.97 -31.33
C VAL A 354 2.03 -2.28 -30.25
N PHE A 355 2.64 -1.28 -29.60
CA PHE A 355 2.01 -0.52 -28.52
C PHE A 355 1.32 0.74 -29.04
N PRO A 356 0.33 1.26 -28.28
CA PRO A 356 -0.25 2.58 -28.57
C PRO A 356 0.82 3.68 -28.57
N ALA A 357 0.69 4.63 -29.49
CA ALA A 357 1.51 5.83 -29.53
C ALA A 357 0.85 6.90 -28.66
N ASN A 358 1.19 6.94 -27.39
CA ASN A 358 0.56 7.87 -26.42
C ASN A 358 1.17 9.27 -26.47
N GLU A 359 2.50 9.36 -26.71
CA GLU A 359 3.23 10.62 -26.80
C GLU A 359 4.41 10.51 -27.79
N PRO A 360 4.95 11.66 -28.26
CA PRO A 360 6.17 11.68 -29.09
C PRO A 360 7.36 11.10 -28.32
N GLY A 361 8.03 10.09 -28.89
CA GLY A 361 9.09 9.35 -28.22
C GLY A 361 10.48 9.99 -28.29
N SER A 362 10.67 11.06 -29.08
CA SER A 362 11.98 11.69 -29.25
C SER A 362 11.85 13.12 -29.75
N SER A 363 12.72 14.00 -29.26
CA SER A 363 12.81 15.39 -29.73
C SER A 363 13.59 15.54 -31.06
N ILE A 364 14.37 14.53 -31.45
CA ILE A 364 15.24 14.59 -32.64
C ILE A 364 15.04 13.44 -33.65
N MET A 365 14.24 12.41 -33.29
CA MET A 365 13.94 11.26 -34.15
C MET A 365 12.42 11.23 -34.44
N PRO A 366 11.95 11.87 -35.52
CA PRO A 366 10.52 11.92 -35.83
C PRO A 366 9.95 10.52 -36.02
N GLY A 367 8.75 10.28 -35.44
CA GLY A 367 8.05 9.00 -35.55
C GLY A 367 8.54 7.90 -34.61
N LYS A 368 9.51 8.18 -33.71
CA LYS A 368 9.93 7.22 -32.69
C LYS A 368 8.87 7.13 -31.58
N VAL A 369 8.40 5.92 -31.31
CA VAL A 369 7.47 5.58 -30.23
C VAL A 369 8.22 4.72 -29.21
N ASN A 370 8.19 5.09 -27.95
CA ASN A 370 8.85 4.37 -26.85
C ASN A 370 7.82 3.58 -26.01
N PRO A 371 8.23 2.50 -25.33
CA PRO A 371 7.36 1.73 -24.42
C PRO A 371 7.25 2.44 -23.06
N THR A 372 6.83 3.70 -23.03
CA THR A 372 6.90 4.60 -21.87
C THR A 372 6.11 4.10 -20.66
N GLN A 373 4.96 3.49 -20.89
CA GLN A 373 4.15 2.90 -19.82
C GLN A 373 4.87 1.72 -19.15
N ALA A 374 5.60 0.90 -19.90
CA ALA A 374 6.41 -0.15 -19.32
C ALA A 374 7.60 0.40 -18.52
N GLU A 375 8.20 1.49 -18.99
CA GLU A 375 9.28 2.18 -18.26
C GLU A 375 8.78 2.78 -16.95
N ALA A 376 7.61 3.42 -16.96
CA ALA A 376 6.95 3.93 -15.76
C ALA A 376 6.63 2.79 -14.78
N MET A 377 6.07 1.67 -15.25
CA MET A 377 5.82 0.50 -14.41
C MET A 377 7.09 -0.03 -13.76
N LEU A 378 8.19 -0.12 -14.50
CA LEU A 378 9.47 -0.57 -13.95
C LEU A 378 9.98 0.36 -12.84
N MET A 379 9.88 1.69 -13.03
CA MET A 379 10.28 2.67 -12.00
C MET A 379 9.40 2.57 -10.76
N VAL A 380 8.09 2.43 -10.91
CA VAL A 380 7.16 2.22 -9.78
C VAL A 380 7.50 0.94 -9.02
N CYS A 381 7.80 -0.15 -9.73
CA CYS A 381 8.21 -1.40 -9.08
C CYS A 381 9.52 -1.25 -8.29
N ILE A 382 10.51 -0.52 -8.82
CA ILE A 382 11.77 -0.23 -8.13
C ILE A 382 11.50 0.56 -6.84
N GLU A 383 10.67 1.59 -6.90
CA GLU A 383 10.31 2.41 -5.74
C GLU A 383 9.64 1.58 -4.65
N ILE A 384 8.69 0.71 -5.01
CA ILE A 384 8.03 -0.18 -4.04
C ILE A 384 9.02 -1.16 -3.40
N MET A 385 9.94 -1.74 -4.19
CA MET A 385 10.97 -2.63 -3.67
C MET A 385 11.96 -1.89 -2.75
N ALA A 386 12.29 -0.64 -3.05
CA ALA A 386 13.13 0.21 -2.20
C ALA A 386 12.41 0.60 -0.90
N SER A 387 11.15 0.97 -0.98
CA SER A 387 10.29 1.28 0.18
C SER A 387 10.13 0.09 1.13
N ASP A 388 10.15 -1.15 0.61
CA ASP A 388 10.12 -2.37 1.44
C ASP A 388 11.32 -2.45 2.39
N VAL A 389 12.49 -2.00 1.97
CA VAL A 389 13.68 -1.95 2.83
C VAL A 389 13.47 -1.00 4.00
N ALA A 390 12.90 0.20 3.74
CA ALA A 390 12.60 1.16 4.81
C ALA A 390 11.55 0.62 5.80
N VAL A 391 10.50 -0.03 5.29
CA VAL A 391 9.45 -0.66 6.12
C VAL A 391 10.02 -1.80 6.96
N GLN A 392 10.85 -2.66 6.37
CA GLN A 392 11.49 -3.77 7.05
C GLN A 392 12.43 -3.29 8.16
N MET A 393 13.30 -2.31 7.86
CA MET A 393 14.23 -1.74 8.86
C MET A 393 13.45 -1.08 10.00
N GLY A 394 12.48 -0.22 9.69
CA GLY A 394 11.63 0.41 10.70
C GLY A 394 10.87 -0.63 11.54
N GLY A 395 10.40 -1.72 10.93
CA GLY A 395 9.72 -2.81 11.63
C GLY A 395 10.62 -3.57 12.59
N SER A 396 11.92 -3.69 12.30
CA SER A 396 12.90 -4.42 13.12
C SER A 396 13.36 -3.66 14.37
N GLU A 397 13.08 -2.35 14.47
CA GLU A 397 13.65 -1.44 15.47
C GLU A 397 12.74 -1.16 16.69
N GLY A 398 11.77 -2.00 16.98
CA GLY A 398 10.98 -1.87 18.21
C GLY A 398 11.79 -2.13 19.47
N ASN A 399 11.57 -1.30 20.52
CA ASN A 399 12.22 -1.49 21.81
C ASN A 399 11.15 -1.65 22.89
N PHE A 400 11.19 -2.77 23.60
CA PHE A 400 10.26 -3.11 24.67
C PHE A 400 8.79 -3.01 24.20
N GLU A 401 7.99 -2.13 24.80
CA GLU A 401 6.54 -2.03 24.58
C GLU A 401 6.15 -1.07 23.43
N LEU A 402 7.13 -0.52 22.70
CA LEU A 402 6.85 0.45 21.63
C LEU A 402 7.80 0.31 20.44
N ASN A 403 7.24 0.20 19.23
CA ASN A 403 7.96 0.55 18.01
C ASN A 403 7.77 2.05 17.75
N ALA A 404 8.86 2.79 17.64
CA ALA A 404 8.89 4.24 17.44
C ALA A 404 9.36 4.65 16.02
N PHE A 405 9.01 3.85 15.00
CA PHE A 405 9.30 4.12 13.58
C PHE A 405 8.03 4.08 12.73
N ARG A 406 6.89 4.32 13.35
CA ARG A 406 5.56 4.19 12.76
C ARG A 406 5.31 5.15 11.58
N PRO A 407 5.67 6.45 11.66
CA PRO A 407 5.40 7.38 10.57
C PRO A 407 6.05 7.00 9.25
N ILE A 408 7.33 6.61 9.25
CA ILE A 408 8.04 6.18 8.03
C ILE A 408 7.44 4.89 7.45
N ILE A 409 7.00 3.96 8.29
CA ILE A 409 6.41 2.70 7.84
C ILE A 409 5.10 2.96 7.11
N ILE A 410 4.19 3.75 7.72
CA ILE A 410 2.88 3.98 7.10
C ILE A 410 2.97 4.88 5.86
N ALA A 411 3.88 5.86 5.85
CA ALA A 411 4.09 6.71 4.68
C ALA A 411 4.56 5.88 3.48
N ASN A 412 5.58 5.03 3.66
CA ASN A 412 6.06 4.14 2.60
C ASN A 412 5.00 3.12 2.15
N TYR A 413 4.22 2.58 3.09
CA TYR A 413 3.15 1.63 2.75
C TYR A 413 2.08 2.27 1.86
N LEU A 414 1.54 3.41 2.28
CA LEU A 414 0.46 4.09 1.56
C LEU A 414 0.95 4.62 0.22
N HIS A 415 2.17 5.16 0.16
CA HIS A 415 2.80 5.56 -1.09
C HIS A 415 2.91 4.37 -2.06
N SER A 416 3.49 3.25 -1.61
CA SER A 416 3.64 2.04 -2.42
C SER A 416 2.30 1.50 -2.95
N ALA A 417 1.30 1.42 -2.08
CA ALA A 417 -0.03 0.92 -2.45
C ALA A 417 -0.73 1.84 -3.45
N LEU A 418 -0.59 3.16 -3.27
CA LEU A 418 -1.17 4.17 -4.16
C LEU A 418 -0.54 4.14 -5.56
N ILE A 419 0.79 4.23 -5.65
CA ILE A 419 1.47 4.26 -6.95
C ILE A 419 1.33 2.93 -7.70
N MET A 420 1.21 1.80 -6.99
CA MET A 420 0.90 0.50 -7.60
C MET A 420 -0.50 0.50 -8.21
N ALA A 421 -1.49 1.03 -7.51
CA ALA A 421 -2.86 1.12 -8.01
C ALA A 421 -2.94 2.00 -9.25
N ASP A 422 -2.41 3.22 -9.17
CA ASP A 422 -2.46 4.19 -10.25
C ASP A 422 -1.70 3.67 -11.49
N MET A 423 -0.50 3.12 -11.29
CA MET A 423 0.27 2.57 -12.41
C MET A 423 -0.37 1.33 -13.04
N SER A 424 -1.04 0.49 -12.25
CA SER A 424 -1.77 -0.66 -12.78
C SER A 424 -2.92 -0.23 -13.71
N GLU A 425 -3.65 0.84 -13.37
CA GLU A 425 -4.68 1.41 -14.22
C GLU A 425 -4.10 2.03 -15.50
N HIS A 426 -3.04 2.83 -15.38
CA HIS A 426 -2.41 3.45 -16.54
C HIS A 426 -1.78 2.40 -17.47
N PHE A 427 -1.14 1.39 -16.92
CA PHE A 427 -0.58 0.29 -17.71
C PHE A 427 -1.66 -0.48 -18.47
N ARG A 428 -2.81 -0.75 -17.81
CA ARG A 428 -3.98 -1.36 -18.44
C ARG A 428 -4.50 -0.52 -19.61
N GLU A 429 -4.82 0.74 -19.33
CA GLU A 429 -5.53 1.64 -20.25
C GLU A 429 -4.64 2.07 -21.42
N PHE A 430 -3.43 2.52 -21.12
CA PHE A 430 -2.54 3.14 -22.12
C PHE A 430 -1.55 2.17 -22.77
N MET A 431 -1.50 0.92 -22.32
CA MET A 431 -0.63 -0.07 -22.96
C MET A 431 -1.39 -1.36 -23.29
N ILE A 432 -1.87 -2.12 -22.28
CA ILE A 432 -2.33 -3.50 -22.50
C ILE A 432 -3.56 -3.56 -23.42
N GLU A 433 -4.58 -2.73 -23.17
CA GLU A 433 -5.81 -2.73 -23.97
C GLU A 433 -5.56 -2.38 -25.45
N GLY A 434 -4.66 -1.43 -25.70
CA GLY A 434 -4.31 -0.97 -27.04
C GLY A 434 -3.27 -1.81 -27.76
N THR A 435 -2.57 -2.72 -27.09
CA THR A 435 -1.52 -3.58 -27.69
C THR A 435 -2.09 -4.46 -28.82
N GLN A 436 -1.37 -4.51 -29.92
CA GLN A 436 -1.66 -5.34 -31.09
C GLN A 436 -0.49 -6.28 -31.40
N LEU A 437 -0.76 -7.32 -32.18
CA LEU A 437 0.28 -8.22 -32.69
C LEU A 437 0.82 -7.71 -34.04
N ASN A 438 2.12 -7.85 -34.24
CA ASN A 438 2.76 -7.76 -35.54
C ASN A 438 2.75 -9.15 -36.18
N GLU A 439 1.64 -9.52 -36.80
CA GLU A 439 1.43 -10.87 -37.35
C GLU A 439 2.46 -11.24 -38.41
N SER A 440 2.91 -10.29 -39.25
CA SER A 440 3.92 -10.55 -40.25
C SER A 440 5.25 -10.93 -39.63
N LYS A 441 5.64 -10.24 -38.51
CA LYS A 441 6.87 -10.54 -37.79
C LYS A 441 6.81 -11.88 -37.05
N LEU A 442 5.66 -12.21 -36.47
CA LEU A 442 5.44 -13.53 -35.86
C LEU A 442 5.61 -14.66 -36.88
N LYS A 443 5.02 -14.53 -38.07
CA LYS A 443 5.15 -15.51 -39.16
C LYS A 443 6.59 -15.62 -39.65
N ASP A 444 7.28 -14.49 -39.86
CA ASP A 444 8.70 -14.47 -40.27
C ASP A 444 9.60 -15.17 -39.22
N ASN A 445 9.42 -14.87 -37.92
CA ASN A 445 10.17 -15.49 -36.85
C ASN A 445 9.97 -17.03 -36.84
N ILE A 446 8.75 -17.52 -37.03
CA ILE A 446 8.46 -18.96 -37.11
C ILE A 446 9.18 -19.58 -38.32
N ALA A 447 9.08 -18.95 -39.48
CA ALA A 447 9.67 -19.48 -40.72
C ALA A 447 11.19 -19.55 -40.68
N ARG A 448 11.83 -18.63 -39.95
CA ARG A 448 13.29 -18.54 -39.81
C ARG A 448 13.86 -19.36 -38.66
N SER A 449 13.04 -19.69 -37.64
CA SER A 449 13.53 -20.42 -36.48
C SER A 449 13.91 -21.85 -36.81
N VAL A 450 15.17 -22.21 -36.48
CA VAL A 450 15.66 -23.58 -36.66
C VAL A 450 15.22 -24.50 -35.49
N MET A 451 14.66 -23.96 -34.43
CA MET A 451 14.23 -24.74 -33.25
C MET A 451 12.98 -25.61 -33.52
N MET A 452 12.30 -25.38 -34.66
CA MET A 452 11.25 -26.24 -35.17
C MET A 452 11.74 -27.65 -35.49
N VAL A 453 13.05 -27.84 -35.64
CA VAL A 453 13.70 -29.16 -35.84
C VAL A 453 13.36 -30.14 -34.71
N THR A 454 13.01 -29.64 -33.54
CA THR A 454 12.63 -30.45 -32.36
C THR A 454 11.46 -31.41 -32.72
N ALA A 455 10.55 -31.04 -33.59
CA ALA A 455 9.48 -31.90 -34.07
C ALA A 455 9.97 -33.09 -34.89
N LEU A 456 11.10 -32.94 -35.60
CA LEU A 456 11.70 -34.02 -36.39
C LEU A 456 12.47 -35.02 -35.53
N SER A 457 12.98 -34.63 -34.35
CA SER A 457 13.82 -35.50 -33.51
C SER A 457 13.24 -36.88 -33.19
N PRO A 458 11.95 -37.01 -32.85
CA PRO A 458 11.35 -38.35 -32.63
C PRO A 458 11.30 -39.24 -33.88
N VAL A 459 11.32 -38.65 -35.06
CA VAL A 459 11.16 -39.37 -36.33
C VAL A 459 12.47 -39.74 -36.99
N ILE A 460 13.45 -38.82 -36.96
CA ILE A 460 14.74 -38.98 -37.68
C ILE A 460 15.94 -39.18 -36.74
N GLY A 461 15.73 -39.11 -35.40
CA GLY A 461 16.76 -39.18 -34.38
C GLY A 461 17.37 -37.80 -34.05
N TYR A 462 17.84 -37.66 -32.82
CA TYR A 462 18.37 -36.41 -32.27
C TYR A 462 19.61 -35.91 -33.04
N ASP A 463 20.58 -36.80 -33.28
CA ASP A 463 21.84 -36.41 -33.94
C ASP A 463 21.61 -35.88 -35.37
N LYS A 464 20.72 -36.53 -36.15
CA LYS A 464 20.39 -36.07 -37.44
C LYS A 464 19.63 -34.72 -37.41
N ALA A 465 18.69 -34.58 -36.49
CA ALA A 465 17.99 -33.31 -36.28
C ALA A 465 18.96 -32.17 -35.90
N SER A 466 19.93 -32.44 -35.01
CA SER A 466 20.99 -31.49 -34.63
C SER A 466 21.84 -31.09 -35.84
N ALA A 467 22.28 -32.07 -36.64
CA ALA A 467 23.06 -31.80 -37.83
C ALA A 467 22.32 -30.90 -38.83
N ILE A 468 21.00 -31.13 -39.05
CA ILE A 468 20.16 -30.28 -39.88
C ILE A 468 20.07 -28.86 -39.36
N SER A 469 19.89 -28.68 -38.06
CA SER A 469 19.84 -27.35 -37.42
C SER A 469 21.15 -26.58 -37.63
N HIS A 470 22.29 -27.22 -37.38
CA HIS A 470 23.62 -26.60 -37.62
C HIS A 470 23.84 -26.27 -39.12
N TYR A 471 23.43 -27.17 -40.00
CA TYR A 471 23.54 -26.92 -41.42
C TYR A 471 22.68 -25.73 -41.88
N ALA A 472 21.49 -25.58 -41.31
CA ALA A 472 20.61 -24.43 -41.59
C ALA A 472 21.28 -23.11 -41.15
N ILE A 473 21.86 -23.07 -39.94
CA ILE A 473 22.57 -21.89 -39.43
C ILE A 473 23.82 -21.57 -40.26
N ASP A 474 24.69 -22.54 -40.49
CA ASP A 474 25.94 -22.35 -41.21
C ASP A 474 25.80 -21.89 -42.65
N LYS A 475 24.68 -22.24 -43.31
CA LYS A 475 24.37 -21.91 -44.67
C LYS A 475 23.33 -20.81 -44.87
N ASP A 476 22.84 -20.24 -43.77
CA ASP A 476 21.74 -19.24 -43.76
C ASP A 476 20.53 -19.72 -44.56
N LEU A 477 20.12 -20.98 -44.33
CA LEU A 477 18.97 -21.62 -44.95
C LEU A 477 17.79 -21.67 -43.99
N THR A 478 16.59 -21.76 -44.53
CA THR A 478 15.41 -22.14 -43.74
C THR A 478 15.57 -23.60 -43.26
N LEU A 479 14.91 -23.94 -42.17
CA LEU A 479 14.92 -25.30 -41.63
C LEU A 479 14.40 -26.32 -42.69
N LYS A 480 13.39 -25.95 -43.51
CA LYS A 480 12.86 -26.81 -44.57
C LYS A 480 13.91 -27.09 -45.65
N GLU A 481 14.58 -26.03 -46.12
CA GLU A 481 15.65 -26.20 -47.13
C GLU A 481 16.79 -27.07 -46.61
N ALA A 482 17.21 -26.85 -45.37
CA ALA A 482 18.24 -27.65 -44.73
C ALA A 482 17.81 -29.12 -44.53
N ALA A 483 16.56 -29.38 -44.16
CA ALA A 483 16.01 -30.73 -43.98
C ALA A 483 15.98 -31.50 -45.30
N LEU A 484 15.51 -30.86 -46.36
CA LEU A 484 15.48 -31.44 -47.71
C LEU A 484 16.90 -31.76 -48.22
N ALA A 485 17.86 -30.84 -48.03
CA ALA A 485 19.26 -31.06 -48.43
C ALA A 485 19.92 -32.22 -47.64
N ASN A 486 19.40 -32.58 -46.47
CA ASN A 486 19.90 -33.66 -45.61
C ASN A 486 19.03 -34.94 -45.69
N GLY A 487 18.24 -35.08 -46.79
CA GLY A 487 17.51 -36.31 -47.09
C GLY A 487 16.24 -36.53 -46.25
N VAL A 488 15.60 -35.47 -45.75
CA VAL A 488 14.22 -35.51 -45.25
C VAL A 488 13.30 -35.19 -46.44
N SER A 489 12.26 -36.00 -46.67
CA SER A 489 11.31 -35.70 -47.74
C SER A 489 10.42 -34.50 -47.38
N GLU A 490 9.98 -33.75 -48.38
CA GLU A 490 9.09 -32.61 -48.20
C GLU A 490 7.77 -33.05 -47.55
N GLU A 491 7.21 -34.17 -47.97
CA GLU A 491 5.98 -34.75 -47.41
C GLU A 491 6.15 -35.04 -45.89
N LEU A 492 7.27 -35.63 -45.49
CA LEU A 492 7.58 -35.91 -44.10
C LEU A 492 7.75 -34.62 -43.30
N PHE A 493 8.49 -33.64 -43.86
CA PHE A 493 8.70 -32.36 -43.19
C PHE A 493 7.38 -31.64 -42.93
N ASP A 494 6.53 -31.48 -43.98
CA ASP A 494 5.27 -30.75 -43.87
C ASP A 494 4.22 -31.48 -42.99
N LYS A 495 4.31 -32.83 -42.91
CA LYS A 495 3.48 -33.61 -41.99
C LYS A 495 3.88 -33.42 -40.53
N VAL A 496 5.18 -33.32 -40.23
CA VAL A 496 5.72 -33.36 -38.86
C VAL A 496 5.93 -31.95 -38.30
N VAL A 497 6.46 -31.03 -39.10
CA VAL A 497 6.80 -29.67 -38.61
C VAL A 497 5.57 -28.78 -38.78
N VAL A 498 4.60 -28.97 -37.92
CA VAL A 498 3.38 -28.16 -37.84
C VAL A 498 3.39 -27.34 -36.56
N PRO A 499 3.67 -26.04 -36.64
CA PRO A 499 3.93 -25.20 -35.45
C PRO A 499 2.86 -25.27 -34.37
N ILE A 500 1.57 -25.25 -34.76
CA ILE A 500 0.47 -25.28 -33.79
C ILE A 500 0.40 -26.62 -33.01
N ASN A 501 0.80 -27.72 -33.61
CA ASN A 501 0.80 -29.03 -32.95
C ASN A 501 1.92 -29.13 -31.91
N MET A 502 2.97 -28.34 -32.03
CA MET A 502 4.08 -28.30 -31.09
C MET A 502 3.77 -27.49 -29.79
N THR A 503 2.61 -26.86 -29.70
CA THR A 503 2.21 -26.00 -28.59
C THR A 503 1.50 -26.74 -27.44
N ARG A 504 1.41 -28.09 -27.51
CA ARG A 504 0.67 -28.92 -26.56
C ARG A 504 1.30 -30.30 -26.43
N PRO A 505 1.06 -31.01 -25.31
CA PRO A 505 1.47 -32.41 -25.13
C PRO A 505 0.89 -33.32 -26.24
N GLY A 506 1.58 -34.43 -26.54
CA GLY A 506 1.14 -35.42 -27.55
C GLY A 506 1.51 -35.08 -28.98
N SER A 507 2.24 -34.00 -29.24
CA SER A 507 2.74 -33.62 -30.54
C SER A 507 3.74 -34.63 -31.15
N ALA A 508 4.34 -35.49 -30.30
CA ALA A 508 5.26 -36.55 -30.72
C ALA A 508 4.55 -37.81 -31.20
N ASP A 509 3.24 -37.97 -30.98
CA ASP A 509 2.45 -39.11 -31.38
C ASP A 509 2.03 -38.97 -32.87
N VAL A 510 3.00 -38.78 -33.77
CA VAL A 510 2.79 -38.75 -35.20
C VAL A 510 2.95 -40.18 -35.73
N SER A 511 2.01 -41.04 -35.36
CA SER A 511 1.85 -42.38 -35.99
C SER A 511 1.02 -42.30 -37.28
#